data_9e7a62b3064b309e2b0c88af136bb0f2
#
_entry.id   9e7a62b3064b309e2b0c88af136bb0f2
#
_cell.length_a   1.000
_cell.length_b   1.000
_cell.length_c   1.000
_cell.angle_alpha   90.00
_cell.angle_beta   90.00
_cell.angle_gamma   90.00
#
_symmetry.space_group_name_H-M   'P 1'
#
loop_
_entity.id
_entity.type
_entity.pdbx_description
1 polymer ?
#
loop_
_entity_poly.entity_id
_entity_poly.type
_entity_poly.pdbx_seq_one_letter_code
_entity_poly.pdbx_strand_id
1 'polypeptide(L)'
;MAGGKRLRPMLMQETYKMFGGKDDTIEPFMAAIEMIHTYSLVHDDLPAMDNDDYRRGQLTNHKKFDEATAILAGDTLFFDPFFILSTADLSAEIIVALTRELAFASGSYGMVAGQILDMAGEGKELTLAEIEQIHLLYKSLDYL
;
A
#
# COMPACT_ATOMS: atom_id res chain seq x y z
N MET A 1 -5.92 0.25 -12.09
CA MET A 1 -4.80 -0.46 -12.73
C MET A 1 -5.16 -1.91 -12.98
N ALA A 2 -5.13 -2.37 -14.21
CA ALA A 2 -5.32 -3.79 -14.54
C ALA A 2 -3.97 -4.54 -14.38
N GLY A 3 -3.99 -5.81 -13.98
CA GLY A 3 -2.83 -6.69 -14.07
C GLY A 3 -2.06 -7.03 -12.78
N GLY A 4 -2.51 -6.63 -11.60
CA GLY A 4 -1.91 -7.07 -10.33
C GLY A 4 -2.28 -8.50 -9.94
N LYS A 5 -1.40 -9.20 -9.19
CA LYS A 5 -1.69 -10.55 -8.68
C LYS A 5 -2.71 -10.57 -7.54
N ARG A 6 -3.03 -9.42 -6.93
CA ARG A 6 -3.96 -9.28 -5.81
C ARG A 6 -3.63 -10.18 -4.60
N LEU A 7 -2.34 -10.39 -4.34
CA LEU A 7 -1.91 -11.29 -3.27
C LEU A 7 -2.34 -10.79 -1.88
N ARG A 8 -2.23 -9.48 -1.60
CA ARG A 8 -2.61 -8.90 -0.30
C ARG A 8 -4.10 -9.12 0.01
N PRO A 9 -5.04 -8.73 -0.86
CA PRO A 9 -6.47 -9.05 -0.65
C PRO A 9 -6.74 -10.56 -0.51
N MET A 10 -6.05 -11.39 -1.27
CA MET A 10 -6.23 -12.86 -1.18
C MET A 10 -5.76 -13.40 0.17
N LEU A 11 -4.58 -12.97 0.65
CA LEU A 11 -4.07 -13.38 1.95
C LEU A 11 -5.00 -12.91 3.08
N MET A 12 -5.48 -11.67 3.02
CA MET A 12 -6.44 -11.13 3.98
C MET A 12 -7.73 -11.96 3.99
N GLN A 13 -8.28 -12.29 2.83
CA GLN A 13 -9.49 -13.12 2.72
C GLN A 13 -9.29 -14.51 3.31
N GLU A 14 -8.18 -15.18 3.00
CA GLU A 14 -7.90 -16.51 3.53
C GLU A 14 -7.65 -16.47 5.04
N THR A 15 -6.96 -15.44 5.55
CA THR A 15 -6.80 -15.25 6.99
C THR A 15 -8.15 -15.04 7.67
N TYR A 16 -9.02 -14.20 7.12
CA TYR A 16 -10.38 -13.99 7.64
C TYR A 16 -11.17 -15.31 7.74
N LYS A 17 -11.12 -16.12 6.70
CA LYS A 17 -11.76 -17.46 6.69
C LYS A 17 -11.16 -18.39 7.72
N MET A 18 -9.84 -18.38 7.92
CA MET A 18 -9.16 -19.21 8.92
C MET A 18 -9.63 -18.89 10.35
N PHE A 19 -9.97 -17.61 10.61
CA PHE A 19 -10.54 -17.18 11.89
C PHE A 19 -12.07 -17.27 11.96
N GLY A 20 -12.71 -17.93 11.00
CA GLY A 20 -14.14 -18.24 11.02
C GLY A 20 -15.04 -17.20 10.35
N GLY A 21 -14.46 -16.20 9.66
CA GLY A 21 -15.22 -15.25 8.85
C GLY A 21 -15.92 -15.96 7.68
N LYS A 22 -17.19 -15.58 7.41
CA LYS A 22 -18.04 -16.28 6.43
C LYS A 22 -18.84 -15.34 5.54
N ASP A 23 -18.78 -14.05 5.80
CA ASP A 23 -19.54 -13.02 5.08
C ASP A 23 -18.62 -12.06 4.31
N ASP A 24 -19.21 -11.09 3.66
CA ASP A 24 -18.51 -10.13 2.80
C ASP A 24 -17.97 -8.91 3.57
N THR A 25 -18.01 -8.94 4.91
CA THR A 25 -17.50 -7.88 5.81
C THR A 25 -16.05 -7.51 5.51
N ILE A 26 -15.25 -8.46 5.02
CA ILE A 26 -13.84 -8.26 4.71
C ILE A 26 -13.59 -7.45 3.40
N GLU A 27 -14.56 -7.38 2.49
CA GLU A 27 -14.36 -6.80 1.15
C GLU A 27 -13.89 -5.32 1.16
N PRO A 28 -14.46 -4.41 1.98
CA PRO A 28 -13.98 -3.04 2.08
C PRO A 28 -12.50 -2.96 2.50
N PHE A 29 -12.06 -3.86 3.37
CA PHE A 29 -10.68 -3.91 3.86
C PHE A 29 -9.73 -4.45 2.81
N MET A 30 -10.17 -5.45 2.03
CA MET A 30 -9.44 -5.96 0.87
C MET A 30 -9.26 -4.87 -0.20
N ALA A 31 -10.27 -4.05 -0.44
CA ALA A 31 -10.18 -2.91 -1.33
C ALA A 31 -9.20 -1.86 -0.77
N ALA A 32 -9.32 -1.51 0.51
CA ALA A 32 -8.48 -0.51 1.17
C ALA A 32 -6.98 -0.87 1.09
N ILE A 33 -6.59 -2.10 1.42
CA ILE A 33 -5.18 -2.51 1.37
C ILE A 33 -4.63 -2.50 -0.07
N GLU A 34 -5.43 -2.88 -1.06
CA GLU A 34 -5.01 -2.84 -2.46
C GLU A 34 -4.92 -1.39 -3.00
N MET A 35 -5.76 -0.48 -2.52
CA MET A 35 -5.67 0.95 -2.86
C MET A 35 -4.39 1.56 -2.29
N ILE A 36 -4.06 1.29 -1.02
CA ILE A 36 -2.79 1.72 -0.41
C ILE A 36 -1.59 1.16 -1.18
N HIS A 37 -1.61 -0.12 -1.54
CA HIS A 37 -0.56 -0.68 -2.38
C HIS A 37 -0.49 -0.03 -3.76
N THR A 38 -1.62 0.31 -4.34
CA THR A 38 -1.67 0.93 -5.67
C THR A 38 -1.15 2.37 -5.64
N TYR A 39 -1.48 3.14 -4.60
CA TYR A 39 -0.96 4.49 -4.44
C TYR A 39 0.57 4.48 -4.38
N SER A 40 1.17 3.56 -3.58
CA SER A 40 2.62 3.50 -3.48
C SER A 40 3.27 3.29 -4.85
N LEU A 41 2.72 2.38 -5.67
CA LEU A 41 3.22 2.13 -7.01
C LEU A 41 3.06 3.35 -7.96
N VAL A 42 1.98 4.12 -7.81
CA VAL A 42 1.76 5.34 -8.64
C VAL A 42 2.77 6.43 -8.28
N HIS A 43 3.06 6.59 -6.98
CA HIS A 43 4.03 7.58 -6.52
C HIS A 43 5.47 7.13 -6.76
N ASP A 44 5.80 5.84 -6.60
CA ASP A 44 7.12 5.31 -6.93
C ASP A 44 7.50 5.55 -8.40
N ASP A 45 6.54 5.45 -9.31
CA ASP A 45 6.78 5.68 -10.74
C ASP A 45 7.12 7.14 -11.10
N LEU A 46 6.87 8.12 -10.22
CA LEU A 46 7.07 9.54 -10.51
C LEU A 46 8.54 9.89 -10.81
N PRO A 47 8.80 10.97 -11.60
CA PRO A 47 10.16 11.39 -11.92
C PRO A 47 11.05 11.75 -10.71
N ALA A 48 10.44 12.11 -9.57
CA ALA A 48 11.14 12.40 -8.33
C ALA A 48 11.49 11.15 -7.51
N MET A 49 11.01 9.99 -7.93
CA MET A 49 11.22 8.68 -7.32
C MET A 49 11.98 7.77 -8.31
N ASP A 50 11.41 6.64 -8.72
CA ASP A 50 12.06 5.67 -9.62
C ASP A 50 12.12 6.15 -11.08
N ASN A 51 11.28 7.13 -11.46
CA ASN A 51 11.16 7.67 -12.82
C ASN A 51 10.89 6.60 -13.88
N ASP A 52 10.01 5.67 -13.58
CA ASP A 52 9.67 4.57 -14.46
C ASP A 52 8.69 4.99 -15.57
N ASP A 53 9.03 4.71 -16.82
CA ASP A 53 8.16 4.97 -17.97
C ASP A 53 7.06 3.89 -18.11
N TYR A 54 7.35 2.66 -17.67
CA TYR A 54 6.48 1.50 -17.84
C TYR A 54 6.38 0.68 -16.55
N ARG A 55 5.18 0.27 -16.21
CA ARG A 55 4.90 -0.71 -15.15
C ARG A 55 4.00 -1.81 -15.70
N ARG A 56 4.46 -3.07 -15.57
CA ARG A 56 3.74 -4.26 -16.08
C ARG A 56 3.36 -4.15 -17.56
N GLY A 57 4.26 -3.59 -18.37
CA GLY A 57 4.07 -3.45 -19.82
C GLY A 57 3.11 -2.33 -20.26
N GLN A 58 2.63 -1.49 -19.34
CA GLN A 58 1.81 -0.31 -19.63
C GLN A 58 2.54 0.95 -19.21
N LEU A 59 2.27 2.07 -19.90
CA LEU A 59 2.75 3.38 -19.48
C LEU A 59 2.31 3.66 -18.04
N THR A 60 3.24 4.20 -17.24
CA THR A 60 2.97 4.68 -15.90
C THR A 60 2.02 5.87 -15.93
N ASN A 61 1.42 6.20 -14.79
CA ASN A 61 0.37 7.21 -14.71
C ASN A 61 0.86 8.58 -15.19
N HIS A 62 2.05 9.00 -14.73
CA HIS A 62 2.64 10.29 -15.12
C HIS A 62 3.04 10.35 -16.60
N LYS A 63 3.39 9.22 -17.23
CA LYS A 63 3.69 9.16 -18.67
C LYS A 63 2.45 9.13 -19.54
N LYS A 64 1.38 8.50 -19.05
CA LYS A 64 0.12 8.37 -19.81
C LYS A 64 -0.73 9.63 -19.76
N PHE A 65 -0.70 10.35 -18.63
CA PHE A 65 -1.49 11.54 -18.40
C PHE A 65 -0.55 12.74 -18.18
N ASP A 66 -0.16 13.01 -16.94
CA ASP A 66 0.84 13.99 -16.51
C ASP A 66 1.21 13.74 -15.04
N GLU A 67 2.25 14.44 -14.53
CA GLU A 67 2.74 14.30 -13.17
C GLU A 67 1.70 14.75 -12.13
N ALA A 68 1.00 15.86 -12.37
CA ALA A 68 0.00 16.39 -11.44
C ALA A 68 -1.16 15.40 -11.28
N THR A 69 -1.62 14.82 -12.39
CA THR A 69 -2.66 13.77 -12.39
C THR A 69 -2.19 12.54 -11.63
N ALA A 70 -0.93 12.12 -11.80
CA ALA A 70 -0.38 10.97 -11.09
C ALA A 70 -0.30 11.21 -9.57
N ILE A 71 0.16 12.40 -9.16
CA ILE A 71 0.21 12.79 -7.73
C ILE A 71 -1.19 12.74 -7.13
N LEU A 72 -2.17 13.42 -7.74
CA LEU A 72 -3.54 13.46 -7.23
C LEU A 72 -4.23 12.09 -7.23
N ALA A 73 -3.94 11.25 -8.22
CA ALA A 73 -4.43 9.88 -8.26
C ALA A 73 -3.87 9.04 -7.09
N GLY A 74 -2.58 9.19 -6.80
CA GLY A 74 -1.97 8.57 -5.64
C GLY A 74 -2.57 9.08 -4.33
N ASP A 75 -2.73 10.40 -4.17
CA ASP A 75 -3.34 11.02 -2.98
C ASP A 75 -4.76 10.47 -2.75
N THR A 76 -5.57 10.37 -3.80
CA THR A 76 -6.92 9.80 -3.72
C THR A 76 -6.88 8.34 -3.26
N LEU A 77 -6.02 7.53 -3.86
CA LEU A 77 -5.84 6.13 -3.49
C LEU A 77 -5.28 5.95 -2.07
N PHE A 78 -4.62 6.95 -1.52
CA PHE A 78 -4.15 6.96 -0.12
C PHE A 78 -5.26 7.35 0.86
N PHE A 79 -6.11 8.35 0.56
CA PHE A 79 -7.13 8.84 1.48
C PHE A 79 -8.43 8.05 1.44
N ASP A 80 -8.89 7.59 0.27
CA ASP A 80 -10.15 6.87 0.12
C ASP A 80 -10.24 5.59 0.97
N PRO A 81 -9.17 4.80 1.20
CA PRO A 81 -9.19 3.69 2.15
C PRO A 81 -9.72 4.05 3.53
N PHE A 82 -9.30 5.19 4.09
CA PHE A 82 -9.75 5.62 5.41
C PHE A 82 -11.23 6.01 5.42
N PHE A 83 -11.72 6.61 4.32
CA PHE A 83 -13.14 6.86 4.15
C PHE A 83 -13.94 5.55 4.07
N ILE A 84 -13.49 4.58 3.27
CA ILE A 84 -14.11 3.25 3.14
C ILE A 84 -14.17 2.57 4.51
N LEU A 85 -13.06 2.54 5.26
CA LEU A 85 -13.02 1.96 6.61
C LEU A 85 -14.00 2.64 7.56
N SER A 86 -14.08 3.97 7.52
CA SER A 86 -14.97 4.75 8.40
C SER A 86 -16.46 4.51 8.16
N THR A 87 -16.83 4.00 7.00
CA THR A 87 -18.21 3.71 6.60
C THR A 87 -18.57 2.21 6.65
N ALA A 88 -17.63 1.35 7.07
CA ALA A 88 -17.88 -0.08 7.18
C ALA A 88 -18.93 -0.38 8.27
N ASP A 89 -19.74 -1.41 8.03
CA ASP A 89 -20.78 -1.86 8.98
C ASP A 89 -20.15 -2.73 10.10
N LEU A 90 -19.40 -2.07 10.97
CA LEU A 90 -18.70 -2.66 12.11
C LEU A 90 -18.80 -1.74 13.34
N SER A 91 -18.45 -2.28 14.51
CA SER A 91 -18.36 -1.43 15.71
C SER A 91 -17.25 -0.38 15.57
N ALA A 92 -17.46 0.79 16.18
CA ALA A 92 -16.47 1.87 16.15
C ALA A 92 -15.09 1.43 16.70
N GLU A 93 -15.07 0.53 17.68
CA GLU A 93 -13.84 -0.01 18.24
C GLU A 93 -13.02 -0.81 17.20
N ILE A 94 -13.70 -1.64 16.40
CA ILE A 94 -13.05 -2.41 15.32
C ILE A 94 -12.58 -1.47 14.21
N ILE A 95 -13.40 -0.50 13.80
CA ILE A 95 -13.02 0.49 12.78
C ILE A 95 -11.78 1.25 13.22
N VAL A 96 -11.72 1.73 14.46
CA VAL A 96 -10.56 2.45 15.00
C VAL A 96 -9.33 1.57 15.05
N ALA A 97 -9.46 0.30 15.47
CA ALA A 97 -8.35 -0.64 15.51
C ALA A 97 -7.78 -0.89 14.11
N LEU A 98 -8.62 -1.21 13.13
CA LEU A 98 -8.20 -1.47 11.75
C LEU A 98 -7.62 -0.23 11.07
N THR A 99 -8.20 0.95 11.30
CA THR A 99 -7.67 2.23 10.80
C THR A 99 -6.27 2.49 11.36
N ARG A 100 -6.07 2.24 12.66
CA ARG A 100 -4.78 2.40 13.30
C ARG A 100 -3.72 1.45 12.72
N GLU A 101 -4.06 0.19 12.53
CA GLU A 101 -3.13 -0.80 11.96
C GLU A 101 -2.76 -0.42 10.51
N LEU A 102 -3.75 -0.06 9.68
CA LEU A 102 -3.51 0.38 8.30
C LEU A 102 -2.62 1.63 8.27
N ALA A 103 -2.91 2.64 9.09
CA ALA A 103 -2.12 3.87 9.16
C ALA A 103 -0.70 3.63 9.67
N PHE A 104 -0.53 2.74 10.66
CA PHE A 104 0.78 2.36 11.19
C PHE A 104 1.63 1.66 10.11
N ALA A 105 1.07 0.66 9.44
CA ALA A 105 1.78 -0.12 8.43
C ALA A 105 2.09 0.67 7.15
N SER A 106 1.21 1.60 6.75
CA SER A 106 1.42 2.41 5.53
C SER A 106 2.22 3.70 5.78
N GLY A 107 2.28 4.16 7.00
CA GLY A 107 2.86 5.46 7.38
C GLY A 107 4.34 5.43 7.74
N SER A 108 4.72 6.42 8.57
CA SER A 108 6.12 6.67 9.00
C SER A 108 6.73 5.58 9.88
N TYR A 109 5.95 4.62 10.33
CA TYR A 109 6.42 3.44 11.09
C TYR A 109 6.47 2.17 10.23
N GLY A 110 6.07 2.25 8.98
CA GLY A 110 6.01 1.13 8.04
C GLY A 110 6.53 1.51 6.67
N MET A 111 5.68 1.39 5.66
CA MET A 111 6.05 1.49 4.24
C MET A 111 6.78 2.79 3.88
N VAL A 112 6.31 3.95 4.37
CA VAL A 112 6.97 5.25 4.10
C VAL A 112 8.39 5.29 4.70
N ALA A 113 8.57 4.76 5.91
CA ALA A 113 9.90 4.66 6.51
C ALA A 113 10.82 3.72 5.70
N GLY A 114 10.28 2.60 5.22
CA GLY A 114 11.00 1.68 4.33
C GLY A 114 11.48 2.36 3.06
N GLN A 115 10.59 3.12 2.40
CA GLN A 115 10.92 3.88 1.19
C GLN A 115 12.04 4.91 1.43
N ILE A 116 11.96 5.67 2.54
CA ILE A 116 13.00 6.65 2.89
C ILE A 116 14.36 5.98 3.10
N LEU A 117 14.39 4.83 3.77
CA LEU A 117 15.64 4.11 4.02
C LEU A 117 16.19 3.48 2.73
N ASP A 118 15.33 2.99 1.85
CA ASP A 118 15.71 2.44 0.55
C ASP A 118 16.38 3.51 -0.32
N MET A 119 15.73 4.65 -0.50
CA MET A 119 16.28 5.81 -1.22
C MET A 119 17.61 6.31 -0.59
N ALA A 120 17.68 6.37 0.74
CA ALA A 120 18.90 6.77 1.45
C ALA A 120 20.04 5.77 1.30
N GLY A 121 19.72 4.51 0.98
CA GLY A 121 20.65 3.41 0.73
C GLY A 121 21.19 3.34 -0.69
N GLU A 122 20.58 4.04 -1.64
CA GLU A 122 20.99 4.01 -3.05
C GLU A 122 22.47 4.40 -3.21
N GLY A 123 23.18 3.60 -3.99
CA GLY A 123 24.61 3.79 -4.27
C GLY A 123 25.53 3.54 -3.07
N LYS A 124 25.06 2.96 -1.96
CA LYS A 124 25.85 2.60 -0.78
C LYS A 124 25.95 1.09 -0.61
N GLU A 125 27.03 0.61 0.00
CA GLU A 125 27.11 -0.75 0.49
C GLU A 125 26.36 -0.85 1.82
N LEU A 126 25.19 -1.49 1.78
CA LEU A 126 24.37 -1.72 2.96
C LEU A 126 24.77 -3.02 3.66
N THR A 127 24.73 -3.03 4.97
CA THR A 127 24.84 -4.25 5.78
C THR A 127 23.58 -5.11 5.66
N LEU A 128 23.69 -6.40 5.96
CA LEU A 128 22.53 -7.31 5.97
C LEU A 128 21.42 -6.80 6.89
N ALA A 129 21.77 -6.28 8.07
CA ALA A 129 20.81 -5.76 9.04
C ALA A 129 20.04 -4.53 8.50
N GLU A 130 20.69 -3.64 7.76
CA GLU A 130 20.04 -2.50 7.11
C GLU A 130 19.09 -2.95 6.01
N ILE A 131 19.49 -3.92 5.19
CA ILE A 131 18.63 -4.51 4.15
C ILE A 131 17.41 -5.20 4.77
N GLU A 132 17.60 -5.98 5.83
CA GLU A 132 16.50 -6.63 6.55
C GLU A 132 15.53 -5.61 7.15
N GLN A 133 16.04 -4.51 7.72
CA GLN A 133 15.21 -3.43 8.25
C GLN A 133 14.39 -2.75 7.15
N ILE A 134 14.99 -2.42 6.02
CA ILE A 134 14.28 -1.84 4.87
C ILE A 134 13.16 -2.79 4.41
N HIS A 135 13.46 -4.07 4.24
CA HIS A 135 12.47 -5.06 3.80
C HIS A 135 11.32 -5.23 4.79
N LEU A 136 11.61 -5.23 6.09
CA LEU A 136 10.60 -5.36 7.14
C LEU A 136 9.62 -4.19 7.11
N LEU A 137 10.13 -2.96 7.00
CA LEU A 137 9.32 -1.75 6.94
C LEU A 137 8.56 -1.63 5.61
N TYR A 138 9.23 -1.89 4.50
CA TYR A 138 8.63 -1.79 3.16
C TYR A 138 7.46 -2.75 2.96
N LYS A 139 7.55 -3.94 3.57
CA LYS A 139 6.53 -4.98 3.50
C LYS A 139 5.56 -4.98 4.68
N SER A 140 5.56 -3.95 5.50
CA SER A 140 4.68 -3.90 6.68
C SER A 140 3.20 -4.09 6.34
N LEU A 141 2.75 -3.66 5.16
CA LEU A 141 1.40 -3.94 4.64
C LEU A 141 1.12 -5.42 4.34
N ASP A 142 2.15 -6.24 4.19
CA ASP A 142 1.97 -7.67 3.90
C ASP A 142 1.64 -8.46 5.18
N TYR A 143 1.77 -7.83 6.35
CA TYR A 143 1.53 -8.43 7.67
C TYR A 143 0.18 -8.00 8.29
N LEU A 144 -0.60 -7.16 7.60
CA LEU A 144 -1.98 -6.80 7.97
C LEU A 144 -2.97 -7.87 7.53
#